data_960b1ae37e03f03a80ee61806838e268
#
_entry.id   960b1ae37e03f03a80ee61806838e268
#
_cell.length_a   1.000
_cell.length_b   1.000
_cell.length_c   1.000
_cell.angle_alpha   90.00
_cell.angle_beta   90.00
_cell.angle_gamma   90.00
#
_symmetry.space_group_name_H-M   'P 1'
#
loop_
_entity.id
_entity.type
_entity.pdbx_description
1 polymer ?
#
loop_
_entity_poly.entity_id
_entity_poly.type
_entity_poly.pdbx_seq_one_letter_code
_entity_poly.pdbx_strand_id
1 'polypeptide(L)'
;MIIKFQDMQYELISKIKTTVSGNIDLYLACDVKRREEGLYTVACVRDMEIARKLIMVTTKQNVSLSFRDLHASFNADGKYYVIFNYAQGRTLQQALEDGKFNLRERLQIMKNIFAQIFLLNMPECFLYEALRKENIIVDDSLGVRFNYFFTEIDYYWQVQEKELMNRVNGLVHELFARELEKKSSRELMEFALDLDEGCYGYLWDCYV
;
A
#
# COMPACT_ATOMS: atom_id res chain seq x y z
N MET A 1 3.42 0.25 24.71
CA MET A 1 2.65 1.52 24.92
C MET A 1 1.22 1.28 24.45
N ILE A 2 0.21 1.73 25.24
CA ILE A 2 -1.20 1.54 24.86
C ILE A 2 -1.77 2.89 24.46
N ILE A 3 -2.41 2.93 23.29
CA ILE A 3 -3.18 4.08 22.81
C ILE A 3 -4.66 3.79 23.08
N LYS A 4 -5.38 4.77 23.65
CA LYS A 4 -6.81 4.63 24.00
C LYS A 4 -7.62 5.73 23.30
N PHE A 5 -8.72 5.34 22.68
CA PHE A 5 -9.69 6.27 22.14
C PHE A 5 -11.09 5.65 22.22
N GLN A 6 -11.99 6.27 23.03
CA GLN A 6 -13.31 5.71 23.35
C GLN A 6 -13.19 4.27 23.85
N ASP A 7 -13.86 3.31 23.20
CA ASP A 7 -13.82 1.88 23.53
C ASP A 7 -12.67 1.12 22.89
N MET A 8 -11.91 1.75 21.98
CA MET A 8 -10.77 1.15 21.29
C MET A 8 -9.49 1.28 22.12
N GLN A 9 -8.71 0.20 22.17
CA GLN A 9 -7.43 0.17 22.88
C GLN A 9 -6.43 -0.64 22.06
N TYR A 10 -5.36 0.02 21.60
CA TYR A 10 -4.31 -0.63 20.80
C TYR A 10 -3.00 -0.66 21.59
N GLU A 11 -2.42 -1.85 21.71
CA GLU A 11 -1.08 -2.04 22.23
C GLU A 11 -0.08 -1.96 21.08
N LEU A 12 0.82 -0.97 21.14
CA LEU A 12 1.95 -0.88 20.21
C LEU A 12 2.99 -1.91 20.56
N ILE A 13 3.14 -2.93 19.71
CA ILE A 13 4.03 -4.08 19.92
C ILE A 13 5.46 -3.69 19.58
N SER A 14 5.69 -3.16 18.38
CA SER A 14 7.00 -2.77 17.90
C SER A 14 6.93 -1.60 16.94
N LYS A 15 7.97 -0.79 16.91
CA LYS A 15 8.14 0.26 15.91
C LYS A 15 8.66 -0.39 14.62
N ILE A 16 7.96 -0.15 13.51
CA ILE A 16 8.34 -0.63 12.19
C ILE A 16 9.39 0.31 11.58
N LYS A 17 9.04 1.58 11.44
CA LYS A 17 9.93 2.63 10.90
C LYS A 17 9.39 4.03 11.19
N THR A 18 10.15 5.03 10.78
CA THR A 18 9.73 6.43 10.72
C THR A 18 9.78 6.89 9.25
N THR A 19 8.87 7.75 8.82
CA THR A 19 8.94 8.37 7.48
C THR A 19 10.23 9.16 7.29
N VAL A 20 10.60 9.42 6.03
CA VAL A 20 11.84 10.16 5.69
C VAL A 20 11.87 11.55 6.34
N SER A 21 10.73 12.23 6.42
CA SER A 21 10.61 13.54 7.10
C SER A 21 10.74 13.47 8.63
N GLY A 22 10.60 12.30 9.23
CA GLY A 22 10.58 12.12 10.68
C GLY A 22 9.24 12.44 11.36
N ASN A 23 8.21 12.79 10.60
CA ASN A 23 6.94 13.30 11.13
C ASN A 23 5.92 12.21 11.48
N ILE A 24 6.07 11.00 10.91
CA ILE A 24 5.19 9.86 11.15
C ILE A 24 5.98 8.67 11.63
N ASP A 25 5.62 8.12 12.78
CA ASP A 25 6.12 6.84 13.27
C ASP A 25 5.11 5.73 12.95
N LEU A 26 5.59 4.63 12.42
CA LEU A 26 4.79 3.45 12.11
C LEU A 26 5.06 2.33 13.10
N TYR A 27 3.99 1.75 13.63
CA TYR A 27 4.04 0.68 14.61
C TYR A 27 3.21 -0.52 14.16
N LEU A 28 3.66 -1.70 14.54
CA LEU A 28 2.83 -2.89 14.61
C LEU A 28 2.06 -2.86 15.93
N ALA A 29 0.76 -3.15 15.88
CA ALA A 29 -0.11 -3.10 17.05
C ALA A 29 -1.14 -4.24 17.05
N CYS A 30 -1.74 -4.51 18.20
CA CYS A 30 -2.92 -5.36 18.34
C CYS A 30 -4.01 -4.63 19.14
N ASP A 31 -5.27 -5.00 18.92
CA ASP A 31 -6.37 -4.58 19.77
C ASP A 31 -6.26 -5.32 21.12
N VAL A 32 -6.25 -4.57 22.23
CA VAL A 32 -6.10 -5.15 23.57
C VAL A 32 -7.28 -6.04 23.95
N LYS A 33 -8.48 -5.67 23.48
CA LYS A 33 -9.74 -6.40 23.78
C LYS A 33 -9.97 -7.58 22.85
N ARG A 34 -9.38 -7.53 21.65
CA ARG A 34 -9.64 -8.48 20.56
C ARG A 34 -8.33 -8.96 19.92
N ARG A 35 -7.42 -9.44 20.76
CA ARG A 35 -6.07 -9.87 20.32
C ARG A 35 -6.10 -10.93 19.22
N GLU A 36 -7.18 -11.71 19.12
CA GLU A 36 -7.37 -12.77 18.14
C GLU A 36 -7.84 -12.25 16.77
N GLU A 37 -8.34 -11.01 16.68
CA GLU A 37 -8.87 -10.45 15.41
C GLU A 37 -7.76 -10.03 14.43
N GLY A 38 -6.49 -9.98 14.85
CA GLY A 38 -5.37 -9.71 13.98
C GLY A 38 -4.43 -8.60 14.45
N LEU A 39 -3.54 -8.25 13.57
CA LEU A 39 -2.57 -7.17 13.77
C LEU A 39 -2.96 -5.95 12.94
N TYR A 40 -2.44 -4.80 13.36
CA TYR A 40 -2.70 -3.51 12.74
C TYR A 40 -1.39 -2.77 12.49
N THR A 41 -1.37 -1.97 11.43
CA THR A 41 -0.37 -0.93 11.24
C THR A 41 -0.91 0.37 11.80
N VAL A 42 -0.20 0.98 12.74
CA VAL A 42 -0.57 2.26 13.35
C VAL A 42 0.41 3.34 12.89
N ALA A 43 -0.09 4.35 12.18
CA ALA A 43 0.65 5.56 11.86
C ALA A 43 0.39 6.60 12.96
N CYS A 44 1.44 6.98 13.68
CA CYS A 44 1.42 8.02 14.71
C CYS A 44 1.98 9.32 14.13
N VAL A 45 1.13 10.29 13.87
CA VAL A 45 1.46 11.56 13.23
C VAL A 45 1.71 12.62 14.29
N ARG A 46 2.89 13.25 14.25
CA ARG A 46 3.30 14.27 15.20
C ARG A 46 3.08 15.69 14.67
N ASP A 47 3.25 15.85 13.37
CA ASP A 47 3.10 17.15 12.71
C ASP A 47 1.62 17.45 12.45
N MET A 48 1.15 18.62 12.89
CA MET A 48 -0.26 19.01 12.82
C MET A 48 -0.72 19.36 11.40
N GLU A 49 0.17 19.83 10.53
CA GLU A 49 -0.18 20.10 9.12
C GLU A 49 -0.39 18.78 8.36
N ILE A 50 0.48 17.81 8.61
CA ILE A 50 0.34 16.46 8.08
C ILE A 50 -0.92 15.80 8.64
N ALA A 51 -1.17 15.94 9.95
CA ALA A 51 -2.38 15.43 10.57
C ALA A 51 -3.65 16.00 9.92
N ARG A 52 -3.71 17.31 9.65
CA ARG A 52 -4.86 17.94 8.95
C ARG A 52 -5.11 17.33 7.57
N LYS A 53 -4.05 17.12 6.79
CA LYS A 53 -4.15 16.50 5.46
C LYS A 53 -4.66 15.06 5.57
N LEU A 54 -4.12 14.27 6.49
CA LEU A 54 -4.60 12.90 6.74
C LEU A 54 -6.05 12.85 7.22
N ILE A 55 -6.46 13.76 8.10
CA ILE A 55 -7.86 13.89 8.54
C ILE A 55 -8.76 14.09 7.33
N MET A 56 -8.43 15.02 6.43
CA MET A 56 -9.25 15.27 5.22
C MET A 56 -9.42 14.00 4.38
N VAL A 57 -8.34 13.25 4.19
CA VAL A 57 -8.35 12.03 3.38
C VAL A 57 -9.12 10.90 4.09
N THR A 58 -8.82 10.62 5.35
CA THR A 58 -9.40 9.49 6.09
C THR A 58 -10.87 9.72 6.44
N THR A 59 -11.26 10.95 6.78
CA THR A 59 -12.66 11.27 7.07
C THR A 59 -13.54 11.10 5.84
N LYS A 60 -13.06 11.54 4.67
CA LYS A 60 -13.78 11.36 3.41
C LYS A 60 -13.99 9.88 3.08
N GLN A 61 -12.97 9.06 3.31
CA GLN A 61 -13.04 7.62 3.03
C GLN A 61 -13.90 6.86 4.05
N ASN A 62 -13.83 7.21 5.32
CA ASN A 62 -14.66 6.60 6.35
C ASN A 62 -16.17 6.79 6.08
N VAL A 63 -16.56 7.94 5.51
CA VAL A 63 -17.95 8.17 5.12
C VAL A 63 -18.37 7.27 3.96
N SER A 64 -17.48 6.96 3.04
CA SER A 64 -17.77 6.12 1.88
C SER A 64 -17.82 4.62 2.18
N LEU A 65 -17.29 4.17 3.31
CA LEU A 65 -17.11 2.75 3.69
C LEU A 65 -16.37 1.92 2.62
N SER A 66 -15.70 2.58 1.70
CA SER A 66 -15.11 1.95 0.52
C SER A 66 -13.68 1.47 0.77
N PHE A 67 -12.93 2.17 1.62
CA PHE A 67 -11.56 1.82 1.94
C PHE A 67 -11.52 0.85 3.14
N ARG A 68 -11.69 -0.43 2.88
CA ARG A 68 -11.85 -1.48 3.90
C ARG A 68 -10.62 -1.74 4.75
N ASP A 69 -9.43 -1.38 4.26
CA ASP A 69 -8.20 -1.57 5.03
C ASP A 69 -7.98 -0.46 6.07
N LEU A 70 -8.67 0.68 5.95
CA LEU A 70 -8.69 1.71 6.97
C LEU A 70 -9.60 1.26 8.11
N HIS A 71 -8.98 0.86 9.23
CA HIS A 71 -9.72 0.36 10.39
C HIS A 71 -10.26 1.48 11.26
N ALA A 72 -9.44 2.49 11.58
CA ALA A 72 -9.82 3.63 12.39
C ALA A 72 -8.89 4.83 12.18
N SER A 73 -9.37 6.04 12.53
CA SER A 73 -8.52 7.22 12.65
C SER A 73 -9.06 8.14 13.74
N PHE A 74 -8.17 8.70 14.57
CA PHE A 74 -8.57 9.54 15.70
C PHE A 74 -7.40 10.40 16.24
N ASN A 75 -7.76 11.42 17.02
CA ASN A 75 -6.80 12.21 17.80
C ASN A 75 -6.75 11.70 19.25
N ALA A 76 -5.56 11.51 19.79
CA ALA A 76 -5.32 11.23 21.19
C ALA A 76 -3.95 11.77 21.61
N ASP A 77 -3.87 12.29 22.86
CA ASP A 77 -2.61 12.81 23.44
C ASP A 77 -1.84 13.79 22.56
N GLY A 78 -2.57 14.67 21.84
CA GLY A 78 -1.99 15.68 20.95
C GLY A 78 -1.37 15.12 19.66
N LYS A 79 -1.68 13.89 19.29
CA LYS A 79 -1.22 13.22 18.07
C LYS A 79 -2.42 12.69 17.29
N TYR A 80 -2.24 12.58 15.98
CA TYR A 80 -3.22 11.91 15.13
C TYR A 80 -2.76 10.49 14.81
N TYR A 81 -3.69 9.55 14.94
CA TYR A 81 -3.45 8.14 14.67
C TYR A 81 -4.31 7.68 13.50
N VAL A 82 -3.69 6.93 12.59
CA VAL A 82 -4.37 6.23 11.49
C VAL A 82 -4.03 4.75 11.62
N ILE A 83 -5.05 3.90 11.62
CA ILE A 83 -4.93 2.47 11.87
C ILE A 83 -5.42 1.71 10.65
N PHE A 84 -4.57 0.85 10.14
CA PHE A 84 -4.88 -0.02 9.01
C PHE A 84 -4.81 -1.48 9.41
N ASN A 85 -5.59 -2.31 8.74
CA ASN A 85 -5.43 -3.75 8.83
C ASN A 85 -4.01 -4.14 8.40
N TYR A 86 -3.38 -5.06 9.12
CA TYR A 86 -2.06 -5.56 8.79
C TYR A 86 -2.17 -6.94 8.12
N ALA A 87 -1.65 -7.05 6.90
CA ALA A 87 -1.57 -8.31 6.20
C ALA A 87 -0.27 -9.04 6.58
N GLN A 88 -0.41 -10.22 7.18
CA GLN A 88 0.71 -11.11 7.42
C GLN A 88 1.02 -11.90 6.16
N GLY A 89 2.29 -12.16 5.91
CA GLY A 89 2.73 -12.95 4.79
C GLY A 89 4.05 -12.47 4.22
N ARG A 90 4.36 -12.97 3.05
CA ARG A 90 5.59 -12.67 2.33
C ARG A 90 5.40 -11.44 1.47
N THR A 91 6.32 -10.49 1.52
CA THR A 91 6.29 -9.34 0.64
C THR A 91 6.61 -9.74 -0.81
N LEU A 92 6.10 -8.98 -1.75
CA LEU A 92 6.43 -9.17 -3.17
C LEU A 92 7.94 -9.07 -3.39
N GLN A 93 8.62 -8.15 -2.70
CA GLN A 93 10.07 -8.03 -2.74
C GLN A 93 10.76 -9.35 -2.37
N GLN A 94 10.44 -9.92 -1.21
CA GLN A 94 11.01 -11.19 -0.76
C GLN A 94 10.71 -12.34 -1.74
N ALA A 95 9.51 -12.35 -2.29
CA ALA A 95 9.08 -13.37 -3.22
C ALA A 95 9.80 -13.30 -4.57
N LEU A 96 10.13 -12.09 -5.05
CA LEU A 96 10.93 -11.88 -6.26
C LEU A 96 12.40 -12.21 -6.05
N GLU A 97 12.98 -11.81 -4.90
CA GLU A 97 14.37 -12.12 -4.53
C GLU A 97 14.62 -13.64 -4.47
N ASP A 98 13.66 -14.41 -3.98
CA ASP A 98 13.74 -15.88 -3.93
C ASP A 98 13.54 -16.56 -5.30
N GLY A 99 13.15 -15.80 -6.32
CA GLY A 99 12.99 -16.30 -7.69
C GLY A 99 11.94 -17.41 -7.87
N LYS A 100 10.95 -17.50 -6.96
CA LYS A 100 10.01 -18.62 -6.89
C LYS A 100 8.91 -18.60 -7.95
N PHE A 101 8.58 -17.41 -8.49
CA PHE A 101 7.45 -17.29 -9.41
C PHE A 101 7.86 -17.46 -10.87
N ASN A 102 7.14 -18.34 -11.56
CA ASN A 102 7.20 -18.43 -13.03
C ASN A 102 6.44 -17.26 -13.69
N LEU A 103 6.53 -17.13 -15.00
CA LEU A 103 5.89 -16.03 -15.74
C LEU A 103 4.36 -15.97 -15.50
N ARG A 104 3.68 -17.12 -15.57
CA ARG A 104 2.22 -17.18 -15.39
C ARG A 104 1.79 -16.72 -13.99
N GLU A 105 2.53 -17.11 -12.98
CA GLU A 105 2.28 -16.69 -11.59
C GLU A 105 2.50 -15.19 -11.43
N ARG A 106 3.54 -14.61 -12.03
CA ARG A 106 3.80 -13.16 -11.99
C ARG A 106 2.72 -12.35 -12.72
N LEU A 107 2.23 -12.84 -13.85
CA LEU A 107 1.07 -12.25 -14.55
C LEU A 107 -0.19 -12.32 -13.66
N GLN A 108 -0.41 -13.43 -12.97
CA GLN A 108 -1.56 -13.54 -12.06
C GLN A 108 -1.43 -12.59 -10.86
N ILE A 109 -0.21 -12.44 -10.29
CA ILE A 109 0.06 -11.47 -9.21
C ILE A 109 -0.23 -10.05 -9.69
N MET A 110 0.26 -9.65 -10.87
CA MET A 110 -0.01 -8.32 -11.42
C MET A 110 -1.52 -8.07 -11.59
N LYS A 111 -2.23 -9.05 -12.13
CA LYS A 111 -3.69 -9.01 -12.27
C LYS A 111 -4.39 -8.85 -10.92
N ASN A 112 -3.93 -9.56 -9.90
CA ASN A 112 -4.47 -9.48 -8.55
C ASN A 112 -4.15 -8.14 -7.88
N ILE A 113 -2.98 -7.52 -8.16
CA ILE A 113 -2.66 -6.17 -7.71
C ILE A 113 -3.69 -5.17 -8.25
N PHE A 114 -3.95 -5.17 -9.56
CA PHE A 114 -4.97 -4.29 -10.16
C PHE A 114 -6.36 -4.56 -9.60
N ALA A 115 -6.75 -5.82 -9.45
CA ALA A 115 -8.04 -6.18 -8.87
C ALA A 115 -8.20 -5.60 -7.45
N GLN A 116 -7.17 -5.66 -6.61
CA GLN A 116 -7.19 -5.09 -5.26
C GLN A 116 -7.23 -3.55 -5.28
N ILE A 117 -6.50 -2.89 -6.19
CA ILE A 117 -6.56 -1.43 -6.35
C ILE A 117 -8.02 -0.98 -6.56
N PHE A 118 -8.73 -1.62 -7.49
CA PHE A 118 -10.12 -1.25 -7.80
C PHE A 118 -11.11 -1.64 -6.70
N LEU A 119 -10.88 -2.78 -6.03
CA LEU A 119 -11.75 -3.23 -4.95
C LEU A 119 -11.66 -2.36 -3.69
N LEU A 120 -10.47 -1.85 -3.38
CA LEU A 120 -10.23 -1.11 -2.14
C LEU A 120 -10.61 0.36 -2.24
N ASN A 121 -10.68 0.93 -3.46
CA ASN A 121 -10.97 2.35 -3.68
C ASN A 121 -10.21 3.27 -2.71
N MET A 122 -8.92 3.00 -2.54
CA MET A 122 -8.09 3.75 -1.61
C MET A 122 -7.69 5.13 -2.18
N PRO A 123 -7.46 6.13 -1.32
CA PRO A 123 -6.93 7.42 -1.74
C PRO A 123 -5.57 7.28 -2.44
N GLU A 124 -5.33 8.13 -3.44
CA GLU A 124 -4.12 8.10 -4.29
C GLU A 124 -2.83 8.14 -3.49
N CYS A 125 -2.75 8.95 -2.42
CA CYS A 125 -1.57 9.02 -1.56
C CYS A 125 -1.28 7.69 -0.84
N PHE A 126 -2.32 6.94 -0.45
CA PHE A 126 -2.13 5.61 0.13
C PHE A 126 -1.84 4.58 -0.94
N LEU A 127 -2.48 4.68 -2.11
CA LEU A 127 -2.22 3.80 -3.25
C LEU A 127 -0.77 3.91 -3.71
N TYR A 128 -0.23 5.13 -3.81
CA TYR A 128 1.16 5.37 -4.21
C TYR A 128 2.15 4.65 -3.28
N GLU A 129 1.90 4.67 -1.97
CA GLU A 129 2.73 3.94 -0.99
C GLU A 129 2.46 2.43 -1.00
N ALA A 130 1.21 2.01 -1.16
CA ALA A 130 0.82 0.59 -1.19
C ALA A 130 1.42 -0.16 -2.38
N LEU A 131 1.66 0.52 -3.51
CA LEU A 131 2.28 -0.06 -4.70
C LEU A 131 3.80 -0.27 -4.59
N ARG A 132 4.41 -0.02 -3.44
CA ARG A 132 5.79 -0.44 -3.18
C ARG A 132 5.84 -1.96 -2.95
N LYS A 133 6.82 -2.64 -3.54
CA LYS A 133 6.97 -4.11 -3.42
C LYS A 133 7.10 -4.61 -1.98
N GLU A 134 7.60 -3.77 -1.06
CA GLU A 134 7.68 -4.05 0.37
C GLU A 134 6.31 -4.00 1.06
N ASN A 135 5.34 -3.32 0.48
CA ASN A 135 3.98 -3.16 0.99
C ASN A 135 3.00 -4.16 0.38
N ILE A 136 3.36 -4.81 -0.71
CA ILE A 136 2.53 -5.82 -1.37
C ILE A 136 2.80 -7.18 -0.74
N ILE A 137 1.77 -7.78 -0.16
CA ILE A 137 1.83 -9.12 0.44
C ILE A 137 1.20 -10.10 -0.53
N VAL A 138 1.94 -11.18 -0.82
CA VAL A 138 1.48 -12.26 -1.70
C VAL A 138 1.37 -13.54 -0.89
N ASP A 139 0.19 -14.16 -0.91
CA ASP A 139 -0.05 -15.43 -0.26
C ASP A 139 0.23 -16.63 -1.20
N ASP A 140 0.16 -17.85 -0.66
CA ASP A 140 0.46 -19.08 -1.41
C ASP A 140 -0.52 -19.34 -2.57
N SER A 141 -1.70 -18.72 -2.57
CA SER A 141 -2.68 -18.78 -3.65
C SER A 141 -2.51 -17.67 -4.69
N LEU A 142 -1.44 -16.89 -4.62
CA LEU A 142 -1.16 -15.67 -5.38
C LEU A 142 -2.15 -14.54 -5.08
N GLY A 143 -2.90 -14.62 -3.99
CA GLY A 143 -3.74 -13.54 -3.50
C GLY A 143 -2.89 -12.35 -3.05
N VAL A 144 -3.38 -11.14 -3.28
CA VAL A 144 -2.66 -9.90 -2.97
C VAL A 144 -3.38 -9.12 -1.90
N ARG A 145 -2.63 -8.61 -0.93
CA ARG A 145 -3.08 -7.63 0.07
C ARG A 145 -2.01 -6.55 0.23
N PHE A 146 -2.39 -5.39 0.79
CA PHE A 146 -1.47 -4.29 1.01
C PHE A 146 -1.20 -4.05 2.49
N ASN A 147 0.05 -3.70 2.80
CA ASN A 147 0.42 -3.03 4.03
C ASN A 147 0.66 -1.54 3.76
N TYR A 148 0.55 -0.71 4.79
CA TYR A 148 0.62 0.74 4.68
C TYR A 148 1.84 1.25 5.44
N PHE A 149 3.04 0.81 5.00
CA PHE A 149 4.31 1.26 5.56
C PHE A 149 4.78 2.52 4.85
N PHE A 150 4.19 3.64 5.21
CA PHE A 150 4.50 4.93 4.63
C PHE A 150 5.99 5.25 4.72
N THR A 151 6.55 5.74 3.63
CA THR A 151 7.94 6.18 3.56
C THR A 151 8.02 7.66 3.23
N GLU A 152 7.24 8.10 2.27
CA GLU A 152 7.29 9.44 1.68
C GLU A 152 5.91 10.10 1.60
N ILE A 153 4.91 9.60 2.32
CA ILE A 153 3.53 10.11 2.23
C ILE A 153 3.43 11.61 2.45
N ASP A 154 4.34 12.18 3.24
CA ASP A 154 4.40 13.62 3.55
C ASP A 154 4.69 14.48 2.31
N TYR A 155 5.25 13.90 1.25
CA TYR A 155 5.57 14.57 0.00
C TYR A 155 4.51 14.34 -1.09
N TYR A 156 3.71 13.29 -0.96
CA TYR A 156 2.77 12.80 -2.00
C TYR A 156 1.29 12.91 -1.60
N TRP A 157 0.90 14.06 -1.03
CA TRP A 157 -0.52 14.29 -0.68
C TRP A 157 -1.44 14.42 -1.89
N GLN A 158 -0.91 14.96 -2.98
CA GLN A 158 -1.58 15.13 -4.25
C GLN A 158 -0.77 14.41 -5.32
N VAL A 159 -0.85 13.09 -5.28
CA VAL A 159 -0.22 12.23 -6.31
C VAL A 159 -0.96 12.49 -7.62
N GLN A 160 -0.20 12.90 -8.64
CA GLN A 160 -0.76 12.99 -9.99
C GLN A 160 -0.85 11.59 -10.59
N GLU A 161 -1.84 11.35 -11.46
CA GLU A 161 -2.03 10.08 -12.15
C GLU A 161 -0.75 9.58 -12.83
N LYS A 162 0.00 10.51 -13.43
CA LYS A 162 1.31 10.22 -14.02
C LYS A 162 2.30 9.60 -13.01
N GLU A 163 2.30 10.03 -11.76
CA GLU A 163 3.19 9.48 -10.72
C GLU A 163 2.76 8.07 -10.31
N LEU A 164 1.44 7.82 -10.26
CA LEU A 164 0.91 6.47 -10.07
C LEU A 164 1.27 5.55 -11.22
N MET A 165 1.12 6.03 -12.46
CA MET A 165 1.52 5.27 -13.66
C MET A 165 3.00 4.92 -13.66
N ASN A 166 3.87 5.87 -13.28
CA ASN A 166 5.31 5.59 -13.12
C ASN A 166 5.57 4.51 -12.05
N ARG A 167 4.78 4.47 -10.97
CA ARG A 167 4.91 3.44 -9.94
C ARG A 167 4.48 2.06 -10.48
N VAL A 168 3.38 2.00 -11.23
CA VAL A 168 2.92 0.78 -11.92
C VAL A 168 3.96 0.30 -12.92
N ASN A 169 4.51 1.20 -13.72
CA ASN A 169 5.57 0.88 -14.66
C ASN A 169 6.78 0.26 -13.96
N GLY A 170 7.24 0.85 -12.85
CA GLY A 170 8.30 0.28 -12.02
C GLY A 170 8.00 -1.15 -11.59
N LEU A 171 6.76 -1.43 -11.14
CA LEU A 171 6.35 -2.79 -10.77
C LEU A 171 6.35 -3.76 -11.95
N VAL A 172 5.92 -3.33 -13.14
CA VAL A 172 5.96 -4.14 -14.37
C VAL A 172 7.40 -4.51 -14.72
N HIS A 173 8.30 -3.53 -14.70
CA HIS A 173 9.73 -3.78 -14.95
C HIS A 173 10.34 -4.73 -13.91
N GLU A 174 10.02 -4.60 -12.64
CA GLU A 174 10.52 -5.50 -11.59
C GLU A 174 9.95 -6.93 -11.72
N LEU A 175 8.64 -7.06 -11.97
CA LEU A 175 8.00 -8.37 -12.13
C LEU A 175 8.47 -9.12 -13.38
N PHE A 176 8.74 -8.42 -14.45
CA PHE A 176 8.99 -9.03 -15.77
C PHE A 176 10.39 -8.73 -16.33
N ALA A 177 11.33 -8.30 -15.48
CA ALA A 177 12.70 -7.95 -15.90
C ALA A 177 13.34 -9.01 -16.81
N ARG A 178 13.19 -10.29 -16.46
CA ARG A 178 13.79 -11.42 -17.22
C ARG A 178 13.22 -11.54 -18.64
N GLU A 179 11.93 -11.34 -18.80
CA GLU A 179 11.23 -11.45 -20.07
C GLU A 179 11.49 -10.23 -20.94
N LEU A 180 11.51 -9.05 -20.34
CA LEU A 180 11.84 -7.79 -21.00
C LEU A 180 13.28 -7.78 -21.51
N GLU A 181 14.24 -8.19 -20.69
CA GLU A 181 15.66 -8.31 -21.10
C GLU A 181 15.86 -9.31 -22.24
N LYS A 182 15.19 -10.47 -22.18
CA LYS A 182 15.28 -11.52 -23.19
C LYS A 182 14.41 -11.29 -24.41
N LYS A 183 13.57 -10.26 -24.39
CA LYS A 183 12.58 -9.99 -25.44
C LYS A 183 11.72 -11.23 -25.75
N SER A 184 11.33 -11.96 -24.71
CA SER A 184 10.72 -13.29 -24.85
C SER A 184 9.19 -13.26 -25.08
N SER A 185 8.54 -12.11 -24.88
CA SER A 185 7.12 -11.91 -25.15
C SER A 185 6.92 -10.55 -25.83
N ARG A 186 6.38 -10.59 -27.04
CA ARG A 186 6.11 -9.37 -27.82
C ARG A 186 5.04 -8.51 -27.14
N GLU A 187 3.98 -9.13 -26.68
CA GLU A 187 2.86 -8.43 -26.04
C GLU A 187 3.31 -7.73 -24.76
N LEU A 188 4.13 -8.40 -23.95
CA LEU A 188 4.67 -7.80 -22.72
C LEU A 188 5.60 -6.63 -23.02
N MET A 189 6.39 -6.73 -24.10
CA MET A 189 7.27 -5.64 -24.50
C MET A 189 6.50 -4.44 -25.02
N GLU A 190 5.47 -4.66 -25.84
CA GLU A 190 4.58 -3.61 -26.32
C GLU A 190 3.89 -2.92 -25.13
N PHE A 191 3.37 -3.69 -24.18
CA PHE A 191 2.76 -3.15 -22.96
C PHE A 191 3.74 -2.31 -22.13
N ALA A 192 4.96 -2.80 -21.89
CA ALA A 192 5.97 -2.06 -21.15
C ALA A 192 6.39 -0.77 -21.86
N LEU A 193 6.50 -0.81 -23.19
CA LEU A 193 6.81 0.36 -24.01
C LEU A 193 5.69 1.40 -23.94
N ASP A 194 4.45 0.96 -24.06
CA ASP A 194 3.27 1.83 -23.95
C ASP A 194 3.18 2.51 -22.57
N LEU A 195 3.58 1.80 -21.48
CA LEU A 195 3.70 2.38 -20.16
C LEU A 195 4.83 3.43 -20.08
N ASP A 196 6.01 3.12 -20.65
CA ASP A 196 7.16 4.03 -20.68
C ASP A 196 6.85 5.32 -21.47
N GLU A 197 6.14 5.19 -22.58
CA GLU A 197 5.70 6.29 -23.44
C GLU A 197 4.51 7.06 -22.88
N GLY A 198 3.87 6.57 -21.80
CA GLY A 198 2.71 7.20 -21.18
C GLY A 198 1.44 7.10 -22.03
N CYS A 199 1.29 6.03 -22.81
CA CYS A 199 0.10 5.79 -23.66
C CYS A 199 -1.16 5.52 -22.86
N TYR A 200 -1.03 5.09 -21.59
CA TYR A 200 -2.16 4.87 -20.68
C TYR A 200 -2.43 6.13 -19.86
N GLY A 201 -3.67 6.65 -19.94
CA GLY A 201 -4.11 7.81 -19.14
C GLY A 201 -4.51 7.44 -17.71
N TYR A 202 -5.02 6.22 -17.54
CA TYR A 202 -5.61 5.77 -16.27
C TYR A 202 -5.20 4.33 -15.95
N LEU A 203 -5.17 4.01 -14.65
CA LEU A 203 -4.88 2.65 -14.17
C LEU A 203 -5.83 1.59 -14.77
N TRP A 204 -7.07 1.97 -15.06
CA TRP A 204 -8.03 1.08 -15.68
C TRP A 204 -7.62 0.64 -17.08
N ASP A 205 -7.02 1.54 -17.86
CA ASP A 205 -6.57 1.25 -19.22
C ASP A 205 -5.44 0.19 -19.24
N CYS A 206 -4.65 0.12 -18.16
CA CYS A 206 -3.61 -0.91 -18.00
C CYS A 206 -4.18 -2.29 -17.64
N TYR A 207 -5.40 -2.33 -17.06
CA TYR A 207 -6.01 -3.58 -16.57
C TYR A 207 -6.80 -4.30 -17.67
N VAL A 208 -7.39 -3.58 -18.58
CA VAL A 208 -8.24 -4.10 -19.68
C VAL A 208 -7.40 -4.59 -20.83
#